data_e6bc8dcd297940870dec176b88b2ac0a
#
_entry.id   e6bc8dcd297940870dec176b88b2ac0a
#
_cell.length_a   1.000
_cell.length_b   1.000
_cell.length_c   1.000
_cell.angle_alpha   90.00
_cell.angle_beta   90.00
_cell.angle_gamma   90.00
#
_symmetry.space_group_name_H-M   'P 1'
#
loop_
_entity.id
_entity.type
_entity.pdbx_description
1 polymer ?
#
loop_
_entity_poly.entity_id
_entity_poly.type
_entity_poly.pdbx_seq_one_letter_code
_entity_poly.pdbx_strand_id
1 'polypeptide(L)'
;MRKPSTRQRMFLSALFVLGLFLGTVPFYGTAFATEGGGGAYPNGAEDFMAGALPPPGTYFLDYVNYYTATSLKDHGGNNLVPKFDLDVVVNVFRLVHVTNCRVLGANWAMHAFLPLARMDVDATMGEDDRTGTGDIIVDPFILGWHFRNFHITTGLDIYLPLGSYDEDRLANTGRNYWTFEPVAGLTYLWDNGFELSGKFMYDFNRENPDTKYRSGQEFHVDYTLGYHVDQNLAVGVGGYCYYQTTNDELNGDKVGTDGFKGRVMAAGPQAAYRYKNMSFTLKWQKEFEARNRPQGNNFWGKFMYAL
;
A
#
# COMPACT_ATOMS: atom_id res chain seq x y z
N MET A 1 45.49 -55.87 -10.99
CA MET A 1 44.31 -54.93 -10.82
C MET A 1 43.04 -55.79 -10.88
N ARG A 2 42.32 -55.93 -9.75
CA ARG A 2 41.08 -56.73 -9.71
C ARG A 2 39.92 -55.85 -10.20
N LYS A 3 39.18 -56.38 -11.21
CA LYS A 3 37.93 -55.72 -11.70
C LYS A 3 36.86 -55.74 -10.58
N PRO A 4 36.14 -54.67 -10.33
CA PRO A 4 35.08 -54.64 -9.31
C PRO A 4 33.92 -55.57 -9.72
N SER A 5 33.35 -56.25 -8.71
CA SER A 5 32.27 -57.24 -8.91
C SER A 5 30.96 -56.54 -9.32
N THR A 6 30.10 -57.32 -10.01
CA THR A 6 28.78 -56.83 -10.49
C THR A 6 27.92 -56.19 -9.39
N ARG A 7 28.05 -56.63 -8.12
CA ARG A 7 27.37 -56.05 -6.96
C ARG A 7 27.89 -54.64 -6.60
N GLN A 8 29.19 -54.34 -6.76
CA GLN A 8 29.73 -53.01 -6.53
C GLN A 8 29.31 -51.98 -7.62
N ARG A 9 29.08 -52.43 -8.85
CA ARG A 9 28.57 -51.59 -9.93
C ARG A 9 27.09 -51.23 -9.72
N MET A 10 26.27 -52.14 -9.20
CA MET A 10 24.87 -51.84 -8.84
C MET A 10 24.76 -50.88 -7.66
N PHE A 11 25.66 -50.96 -6.67
CA PHE A 11 25.67 -50.03 -5.52
C PHE A 11 26.11 -48.61 -5.92
N LEU A 12 27.09 -48.48 -6.81
CA LEU A 12 27.55 -47.19 -7.35
C LEU A 12 26.49 -46.54 -8.28
N SER A 13 25.77 -47.35 -9.06
CA SER A 13 24.66 -46.84 -9.90
C SER A 13 23.45 -46.42 -9.09
N ALA A 14 23.16 -47.10 -7.96
CA ALA A 14 22.07 -46.73 -7.06
C ALA A 14 22.37 -45.40 -6.28
N LEU A 15 23.64 -45.18 -5.91
CA LEU A 15 24.10 -43.95 -5.27
C LEU A 15 24.11 -42.77 -6.26
N PHE A 16 24.37 -43.00 -7.55
CA PHE A 16 24.33 -41.96 -8.58
C PHE A 16 22.90 -41.54 -8.96
N VAL A 17 21.95 -42.50 -8.91
CA VAL A 17 20.52 -42.22 -9.16
C VAL A 17 19.86 -41.55 -7.94
N LEU A 18 20.31 -41.88 -6.70
CA LEU A 18 19.81 -41.23 -5.48
C LEU A 18 20.40 -39.79 -5.29
N GLY A 19 21.59 -39.54 -5.84
CA GLY A 19 22.22 -38.21 -5.83
C GLY A 19 21.62 -37.22 -6.85
N LEU A 20 20.89 -37.72 -7.87
CA LEU A 20 20.24 -36.87 -8.90
C LEU A 20 18.80 -36.48 -8.54
N PHE A 21 18.22 -37.04 -7.46
CA PHE A 21 16.91 -36.67 -6.94
C PHE A 21 16.96 -35.71 -5.73
N LEU A 22 18.17 -35.32 -5.27
CA LEU A 22 18.38 -34.30 -4.23
C LEU A 22 18.75 -32.91 -4.79
N GLY A 23 18.58 -32.74 -6.08
CA GLY A 23 18.81 -31.47 -6.74
C GLY A 23 17.49 -30.83 -7.18
N THR A 24 17.20 -29.69 -6.59
CA THR A 24 16.09 -28.76 -6.86
C THR A 24 14.75 -29.15 -6.21
N VAL A 25 14.66 -29.04 -4.88
CA VAL A 25 13.43 -28.43 -4.34
C VAL A 25 13.46 -27.01 -4.88
N PRO A 26 12.59 -26.59 -5.80
CA PRO A 26 12.45 -25.18 -6.10
C PRO A 26 12.04 -24.56 -4.76
N PHE A 27 12.86 -23.66 -4.24
CA PHE A 27 12.41 -22.70 -3.27
C PHE A 27 11.29 -21.94 -3.98
N TYR A 28 10.07 -22.41 -3.85
CA TYR A 28 8.91 -21.56 -4.08
C TYR A 28 8.99 -20.53 -2.95
N GLY A 29 9.68 -19.44 -3.20
CA GLY A 29 9.53 -18.26 -2.39
C GLY A 29 8.02 -18.06 -2.27
N THR A 30 7.51 -17.95 -1.06
CA THR A 30 6.10 -17.63 -0.81
C THR A 30 5.88 -16.25 -1.37
N ALA A 31 5.47 -16.18 -2.65
CA ALA A 31 5.14 -14.94 -3.28
C ALA A 31 3.80 -14.48 -2.70
N PHE A 32 3.78 -13.25 -2.25
CA PHE A 32 2.60 -12.54 -1.79
C PHE A 32 2.04 -11.73 -2.96
N ALA A 33 0.79 -11.33 -2.90
CA ALA A 33 0.25 -10.32 -3.80
C ALA A 33 1.11 -9.06 -3.66
N THR A 34 1.66 -8.59 -4.75
CA THR A 34 2.76 -7.64 -4.80
C THR A 34 4.04 -8.16 -4.10
N GLU A 35 5.20 -7.75 -4.57
CA GLU A 35 6.46 -8.15 -3.96
C GLU A 35 6.50 -7.73 -2.48
N GLY A 36 6.69 -8.70 -1.57
CA GLY A 36 6.67 -8.45 -0.13
C GLY A 36 5.28 -8.22 0.49
N GLY A 37 4.17 -8.47 -0.22
CA GLY A 37 2.81 -8.50 0.35
C GLY A 37 2.14 -7.14 0.58
N GLY A 38 2.76 -6.03 0.25
CA GLY A 38 2.21 -4.69 0.42
C GLY A 38 2.28 -3.84 -0.86
N GLY A 39 1.23 -3.10 -1.21
CA GLY A 39 1.21 -2.14 -2.32
C GLY A 39 2.12 -0.92 -2.07
N ALA A 40 2.28 -0.07 -3.07
CA ALA A 40 3.04 1.17 -2.95
C ALA A 40 2.30 2.19 -2.06
N TYR A 41 0.97 2.29 -2.20
CA TYR A 41 0.13 3.19 -1.42
C TYR A 41 -0.29 2.57 -0.07
N PRO A 42 -0.22 3.34 1.03
CA PRO A 42 -0.76 2.90 2.32
C PRO A 42 -2.29 3.08 2.35
N ASN A 43 -3.02 2.04 1.93
CA ASN A 43 -4.47 2.06 1.80
C ASN A 43 -5.18 2.64 3.03
N GLY A 44 -6.17 3.49 2.80
CA GLY A 44 -6.95 4.14 3.84
C GLY A 44 -6.32 5.41 4.41
N ALA A 45 -5.30 5.99 3.77
CA ALA A 45 -4.66 7.22 4.25
C ALA A 45 -5.59 8.44 4.14
N GLU A 46 -6.39 8.54 3.09
CA GLU A 46 -7.30 9.67 2.90
C GLU A 46 -8.59 9.54 3.74
N ASP A 47 -9.26 10.67 3.95
CA ASP A 47 -10.44 10.80 4.82
C ASP A 47 -11.40 11.91 4.31
N PHE A 48 -11.93 12.75 5.20
CA PHE A 48 -12.85 13.83 4.84
C PHE A 48 -12.26 14.78 3.80
N MET A 49 -13.13 15.26 2.90
CA MET A 49 -12.81 16.23 1.85
C MET A 49 -11.70 15.76 0.88
N ALA A 50 -11.61 14.46 0.60
CA ALA A 50 -10.57 13.87 -0.25
C ALA A 50 -10.51 14.47 -1.68
N GLY A 51 -11.62 14.99 -2.18
CA GLY A 51 -11.71 15.68 -3.48
C GLY A 51 -11.48 17.20 -3.44
N ALA A 52 -11.15 17.77 -2.27
CA ALA A 52 -11.05 19.21 -2.12
C ALA A 52 -9.62 19.67 -1.78
N LEU A 53 -9.00 20.47 -2.67
CA LEU A 53 -7.79 21.19 -2.31
C LEU A 53 -8.12 22.29 -1.29
N PRO A 54 -7.26 22.53 -0.30
CA PRO A 54 -7.38 23.71 0.55
C PRO A 54 -7.12 24.99 -0.23
N PRO A 55 -7.43 26.19 0.32
CA PRO A 55 -7.09 27.46 -0.29
C PRO A 55 -5.61 27.60 -0.67
N PRO A 56 -5.25 28.53 -1.58
CA PRO A 56 -3.84 28.79 -1.88
C PRO A 56 -3.01 29.04 -0.62
N GLY A 57 -1.88 28.36 -0.49
CA GLY A 57 -1.03 28.37 0.70
C GLY A 57 -0.15 27.14 0.77
N THR A 58 0.63 27.04 1.83
CA THR A 58 1.49 25.87 2.11
C THR A 58 0.97 25.15 3.34
N TYR A 59 0.91 23.83 3.26
CA TYR A 59 0.36 22.98 4.30
C TYR A 59 1.36 21.87 4.63
N PHE A 60 1.64 21.73 5.91
CA PHE A 60 2.38 20.58 6.43
C PHE A 60 1.38 19.57 6.98
N LEU A 61 1.53 18.32 6.60
CA LEU A 61 0.76 17.20 7.13
C LEU A 61 1.71 16.16 7.70
N ASP A 62 1.30 15.57 8.81
CA ASP A 62 1.96 14.46 9.47
C ASP A 62 0.95 13.33 9.65
N TYR A 63 1.24 12.16 9.09
CA TYR A 63 0.44 10.96 9.23
C TYR A 63 1.19 9.97 10.10
N VAL A 64 0.54 9.46 11.11
CA VAL A 64 1.00 8.32 11.89
C VAL A 64 0.06 7.15 11.61
N ASN A 65 0.63 6.06 11.15
CA ASN A 65 -0.10 4.82 10.89
C ASN A 65 0.44 3.70 11.74
N TYR A 66 -0.46 2.91 12.33
CA TYR A 66 -0.15 1.62 12.92
C TYR A 66 -1.04 0.56 12.27
N TYR A 67 -0.40 -0.38 11.59
CA TYR A 67 -1.05 -1.53 11.00
C TYR A 67 -0.62 -2.80 11.73
N THR A 68 -1.58 -3.66 12.10
CA THR A 68 -1.30 -4.95 12.73
C THR A 68 -2.17 -6.03 12.11
N ALA A 69 -1.58 -7.17 11.76
CA ALA A 69 -2.26 -8.32 11.18
C ALA A 69 -1.74 -9.64 11.73
N THR A 70 -2.66 -10.53 12.11
CA THR A 70 -2.35 -11.86 12.66
C THR A 70 -2.74 -12.99 11.71
N SER A 71 -3.04 -12.67 10.46
CA SER A 71 -3.34 -13.66 9.44
C SER A 71 -2.90 -13.19 8.05
N LEU A 72 -2.29 -14.10 7.31
CA LEU A 72 -2.00 -13.97 5.90
C LEU A 72 -2.98 -14.86 5.13
N LYS A 73 -3.71 -14.29 4.18
CA LYS A 73 -4.76 -14.99 3.43
C LYS A 73 -4.24 -15.51 2.10
N ASP A 74 -4.71 -16.72 1.73
CA ASP A 74 -4.54 -17.28 0.39
C ASP A 74 -5.54 -16.67 -0.62
N HIS A 75 -5.52 -17.15 -1.86
CA HIS A 75 -6.46 -16.73 -2.91
C HIS A 75 -7.94 -17.04 -2.58
N GLY A 76 -8.21 -18.02 -1.75
CA GLY A 76 -9.54 -18.42 -1.28
C GLY A 76 -10.01 -17.65 -0.05
N GLY A 77 -9.12 -16.86 0.59
CA GLY A 77 -9.40 -16.14 1.85
C GLY A 77 -9.16 -16.98 3.11
N ASN A 78 -8.56 -18.18 2.99
CA ASN A 78 -8.15 -19.00 4.13
C ASN A 78 -6.78 -18.54 4.65
N ASN A 79 -6.43 -18.94 5.87
CA ASN A 79 -5.07 -18.67 6.36
C ASN A 79 -4.05 -19.46 5.55
N LEU A 80 -3.10 -18.76 4.92
CA LEU A 80 -2.05 -19.35 4.09
C LEU A 80 -1.01 -20.11 4.93
N VAL A 81 -0.71 -19.56 6.12
CA VAL A 81 0.30 -20.10 7.05
C VAL A 81 -0.26 -20.19 8.46
N PRO A 82 0.19 -21.16 9.28
CA PRO A 82 -0.28 -21.34 10.66
C PRO A 82 0.09 -20.18 11.61
N LYS A 83 1.27 -19.58 11.40
CA LYS A 83 1.80 -18.47 12.19
C LYS A 83 2.07 -17.30 11.27
N PHE A 84 1.49 -16.15 11.61
CA PHE A 84 1.74 -14.88 10.94
C PHE A 84 1.38 -13.73 11.88
N ASP A 85 2.36 -12.91 12.20
CA ASP A 85 2.21 -11.66 12.92
C ASP A 85 2.99 -10.58 12.15
N LEU A 86 2.33 -9.47 11.88
CA LEU A 86 2.89 -8.32 11.19
C LEU A 86 2.48 -7.06 11.92
N ASP A 87 3.46 -6.29 12.34
CA ASP A 87 3.29 -4.95 12.90
C ASP A 87 4.07 -3.93 12.06
N VAL A 88 3.38 -2.88 11.62
CA VAL A 88 3.98 -1.80 10.83
C VAL A 88 3.61 -0.46 11.45
N VAL A 89 4.61 0.32 11.80
CA VAL A 89 4.45 1.72 12.19
C VAL A 89 5.04 2.60 11.11
N VAL A 90 4.25 3.52 10.59
CA VAL A 90 4.71 4.46 9.57
C VAL A 90 4.42 5.89 10.03
N ASN A 91 5.42 6.75 9.89
CA ASN A 91 5.25 8.19 10.00
C ASN A 91 5.52 8.81 8.62
N VAL A 92 4.55 9.56 8.09
CA VAL A 92 4.65 10.17 6.75
C VAL A 92 4.53 11.68 6.86
N PHE A 93 5.61 12.37 6.52
CA PHE A 93 5.59 13.82 6.38
C PHE A 93 5.17 14.20 4.96
N ARG A 94 4.17 15.06 4.83
CA ARG A 94 3.70 15.58 3.54
C ARG A 94 3.75 17.11 3.54
N LEU A 95 4.35 17.66 2.51
CA LEU A 95 4.28 19.08 2.22
C LEU A 95 3.41 19.31 0.98
N VAL A 96 2.38 20.13 1.12
CA VAL A 96 1.49 20.51 0.02
C VAL A 96 1.61 22.01 -0.21
N HIS A 97 1.78 22.42 -1.46
CA HIS A 97 1.73 23.82 -1.86
C HIS A 97 0.63 24.04 -2.90
N VAL A 98 -0.41 24.79 -2.53
CA VAL A 98 -1.47 25.21 -3.44
C VAL A 98 -1.13 26.60 -3.95
N THR A 99 -0.92 26.73 -5.25
CA THR A 99 -0.51 27.99 -5.88
C THR A 99 -1.71 28.93 -6.09
N ASN A 100 -1.41 30.21 -6.34
CA ASN A 100 -2.41 31.17 -6.83
C ASN A 100 -2.71 31.03 -8.34
N CYS A 101 -1.97 30.18 -9.05
CA CYS A 101 -2.15 29.95 -10.47
C CYS A 101 -3.35 29.04 -10.73
N ARG A 102 -4.06 29.33 -11.82
CA ARG A 102 -5.13 28.46 -12.31
C ARG A 102 -4.78 27.86 -13.65
N VAL A 103 -5.01 26.54 -13.78
CA VAL A 103 -4.83 25.78 -15.01
C VAL A 103 -6.15 25.11 -15.35
N LEU A 104 -6.68 25.33 -16.55
CA LEU A 104 -7.99 24.83 -16.98
C LEU A 104 -9.14 25.14 -15.99
N GLY A 105 -9.06 26.30 -15.33
CA GLY A 105 -10.05 26.71 -14.31
C GLY A 105 -9.85 26.08 -12.93
N ALA A 106 -8.94 25.11 -12.78
CA ALA A 106 -8.58 24.50 -11.50
C ALA A 106 -7.50 25.30 -10.76
N ASN A 107 -7.44 25.17 -9.45
CA ASN A 107 -6.28 25.54 -8.67
C ASN A 107 -5.18 24.51 -8.93
N TRP A 108 -3.94 24.97 -9.18
CA TRP A 108 -2.78 24.12 -9.32
C TRP A 108 -2.08 23.97 -7.97
N ALA A 109 -1.77 22.72 -7.63
CA ALA A 109 -1.01 22.40 -6.44
C ALA A 109 0.08 21.37 -6.74
N MET A 110 0.99 21.18 -5.79
CA MET A 110 2.04 20.15 -5.80
C MET A 110 2.23 19.61 -4.41
N HIS A 111 2.73 18.39 -4.31
CA HIS A 111 3.12 17.82 -3.03
C HIS A 111 4.32 16.88 -3.09
N ALA A 112 4.90 16.63 -1.91
CA ALA A 112 5.88 15.59 -1.70
C ALA A 112 5.62 14.90 -0.36
N PHE A 113 5.89 13.57 -0.30
CA PHE A 113 5.82 12.78 0.93
C PHE A 113 7.19 12.14 1.22
N LEU A 114 7.50 12.07 2.52
CA LEU A 114 8.64 11.36 3.05
C LEU A 114 8.16 10.35 4.11
N PRO A 115 8.06 9.06 3.77
CA PRO A 115 7.70 8.02 4.73
C PRO A 115 8.93 7.56 5.53
N LEU A 116 8.72 7.34 6.83
CA LEU A 116 9.63 6.63 7.73
C LEU A 116 8.86 5.46 8.32
N ALA A 117 9.37 4.25 8.18
CA ALA A 117 8.64 3.05 8.58
C ALA A 117 9.48 2.12 9.45
N ARG A 118 8.81 1.47 10.39
CA ARG A 118 9.28 0.27 11.07
C ARG A 118 8.31 -0.86 10.76
N MET A 119 8.84 -1.95 10.25
CA MET A 119 8.12 -3.20 9.99
C MET A 119 8.73 -4.29 10.85
N ASP A 120 7.88 -5.11 11.47
CA ASP A 120 8.22 -6.28 12.24
C ASP A 120 7.33 -7.42 11.75
N VAL A 121 7.94 -8.50 11.25
CA VAL A 121 7.22 -9.65 10.71
C VAL A 121 7.72 -10.94 11.36
N ASP A 122 6.80 -11.73 11.91
CA ASP A 122 7.05 -13.06 12.45
C ASP A 122 6.09 -14.05 11.82
N ALA A 123 6.60 -14.89 10.95
CA ALA A 123 5.82 -15.84 10.18
C ALA A 123 6.44 -17.22 10.16
N THR A 124 5.67 -18.22 9.73
CA THR A 124 6.16 -19.61 9.59
C THR A 124 7.43 -19.70 8.72
N MET A 125 7.62 -18.79 7.76
CA MET A 125 8.77 -18.75 6.87
C MET A 125 9.99 -18.04 7.46
N GLY A 126 9.87 -17.32 8.56
CA GLY A 126 10.96 -16.60 9.21
C GLY A 126 10.50 -15.37 9.98
N GLU A 127 11.44 -14.76 10.67
CA GLU A 127 11.29 -13.55 11.46
C GLU A 127 12.25 -12.48 10.93
N ASP A 128 11.77 -11.25 10.74
CA ASP A 128 12.61 -10.12 10.30
C ASP A 128 12.01 -8.81 10.79
N ASP A 129 12.87 -7.83 11.12
CA ASP A 129 12.47 -6.47 11.43
C ASP A 129 13.32 -5.45 10.70
N ARG A 130 12.70 -4.33 10.29
CA ARG A 130 13.42 -3.26 9.61
C ARG A 130 12.84 -1.90 9.98
N THR A 131 13.75 -0.98 10.24
CA THR A 131 13.45 0.46 10.30
C THR A 131 14.17 1.15 9.14
N GLY A 132 13.44 1.96 8.38
CA GLY A 132 14.02 2.65 7.22
C GLY A 132 13.07 3.68 6.61
N THR A 133 13.55 4.32 5.54
CA THR A 133 12.72 5.18 4.71
C THR A 133 11.84 4.35 3.78
N GLY A 134 10.59 4.78 3.57
CA GLY A 134 9.80 4.33 2.43
C GLY A 134 10.17 5.07 1.15
N ASP A 135 9.54 4.72 0.05
CA ASP A 135 9.73 5.41 -1.22
C ASP A 135 9.16 6.83 -1.15
N ILE A 136 9.93 7.82 -1.61
CA ILE A 136 9.49 9.21 -1.69
C ILE A 136 8.40 9.32 -2.76
N ILE A 137 7.33 10.05 -2.46
CA ILE A 137 6.24 10.28 -3.42
C ILE A 137 6.23 11.77 -3.78
N VAL A 138 6.08 12.06 -5.06
CA VAL A 138 5.93 13.44 -5.54
C VAL A 138 4.79 13.52 -6.56
N ASP A 139 4.01 14.58 -6.47
CA ASP A 139 3.10 15.01 -7.54
C ASP A 139 3.31 16.51 -7.79
N PRO A 140 3.95 16.87 -8.92
CA PRO A 140 4.18 18.27 -9.26
C PRO A 140 2.95 18.95 -9.88
N PHE A 141 1.87 18.21 -10.19
CA PHE A 141 0.78 18.76 -11.00
C PHE A 141 -0.60 18.25 -10.58
N ILE A 142 -1.03 18.70 -9.41
CA ILE A 142 -2.38 18.43 -8.88
C ILE A 142 -3.32 19.57 -9.33
N LEU A 143 -4.48 19.21 -9.86
CA LEU A 143 -5.52 20.15 -10.23
C LEU A 143 -6.75 19.95 -9.34
N GLY A 144 -7.31 21.05 -8.81
CA GLY A 144 -8.51 21.03 -8.00
C GLY A 144 -9.57 22.01 -8.46
N TRP A 145 -10.77 21.51 -8.75
CA TRP A 145 -11.96 22.30 -9.09
C TRP A 145 -12.92 22.31 -7.92
N HIS A 146 -13.47 23.48 -7.63
CA HIS A 146 -14.43 23.68 -6.57
C HIS A 146 -15.72 24.27 -7.13
N PHE A 147 -16.79 23.50 -7.02
CA PHE A 147 -18.16 23.93 -7.28
C PHE A 147 -18.85 24.13 -5.93
N ARG A 148 -20.10 24.60 -5.92
CA ARG A 148 -20.80 24.91 -4.65
C ARG A 148 -20.67 23.77 -3.60
N ASN A 149 -21.10 22.57 -3.97
CA ASN A 149 -21.18 21.42 -3.06
C ASN A 149 -20.29 20.25 -3.54
N PHE A 150 -19.67 20.39 -4.70
CA PHE A 150 -18.90 19.34 -5.34
C PHE A 150 -17.46 19.78 -5.59
N HIS A 151 -16.53 18.93 -5.22
CA HIS A 151 -15.10 19.19 -5.37
C HIS A 151 -14.46 18.01 -6.10
N ILE A 152 -13.53 18.32 -6.98
CA ILE A 152 -12.78 17.33 -7.75
C ILE A 152 -11.29 17.68 -7.66
N THR A 153 -10.46 16.68 -7.42
CA THR A 153 -9.01 16.77 -7.59
C THR A 153 -8.54 15.68 -8.54
N THR A 154 -7.47 15.95 -9.29
CA THR A 154 -6.74 14.94 -10.05
C THR A 154 -5.26 15.25 -10.01
N GLY A 155 -4.44 14.21 -10.17
CA GLY A 155 -2.99 14.32 -10.16
C GLY A 155 -2.34 13.03 -10.62
N LEU A 156 -1.02 13.02 -10.54
CA LEU A 156 -0.19 11.85 -10.82
C LEU A 156 0.87 11.71 -9.74
N ASP A 157 0.60 10.85 -8.75
CA ASP A 157 1.57 10.49 -7.73
C ASP A 157 2.67 9.61 -8.36
N ILE A 158 3.93 9.99 -8.18
CA ILE A 158 5.11 9.28 -8.68
C ILE A 158 5.91 8.79 -7.49
N TYR A 159 6.01 7.47 -7.35
CA TYR A 159 6.80 6.81 -6.31
C TYR A 159 8.23 6.60 -6.81
N LEU A 160 9.17 7.22 -6.11
CA LEU A 160 10.60 7.13 -6.40
C LEU A 160 11.19 5.98 -5.59
N PRO A 161 11.86 4.99 -6.20
CA PRO A 161 12.43 3.84 -5.49
C PRO A 161 13.70 4.23 -4.71
N LEU A 162 13.52 5.06 -3.69
CA LEU A 162 14.59 5.59 -2.83
C LEU A 162 14.49 5.07 -1.39
N GLY A 163 13.50 4.24 -1.11
CA GLY A 163 13.29 3.61 0.17
C GLY A 163 14.31 2.51 0.48
N SER A 164 14.32 2.09 1.72
CA SER A 164 15.22 1.03 2.18
C SER A 164 14.75 -0.33 1.68
N TYR A 165 15.52 -0.94 0.80
CA TYR A 165 15.23 -2.24 0.17
C TYR A 165 16.45 -3.17 0.22
N ASP A 166 16.19 -4.47 0.30
CA ASP A 166 17.19 -5.55 0.26
C ASP A 166 16.44 -6.83 -0.15
N GLU A 167 16.84 -7.45 -1.26
CA GLU A 167 16.16 -8.62 -1.84
C GLU A 167 16.22 -9.87 -0.96
N ASP A 168 17.22 -9.95 -0.07
CA ASP A 168 17.41 -11.08 0.85
C ASP A 168 16.58 -10.95 2.14
N ARG A 169 15.80 -9.87 2.33
CA ARG A 169 15.02 -9.61 3.54
C ARG A 169 13.52 -9.76 3.33
N LEU A 170 12.84 -10.27 4.39
CA LEU A 170 11.37 -10.32 4.43
C LEU A 170 10.76 -8.94 4.69
N ALA A 171 11.41 -8.13 5.55
CA ALA A 171 10.95 -6.79 5.89
C ALA A 171 11.63 -5.74 4.99
N ASN A 172 10.86 -5.08 4.13
CA ASN A 172 11.30 -3.98 3.29
C ASN A 172 10.37 -2.77 3.42
N THR A 173 10.95 -1.60 3.70
CA THR A 173 10.18 -0.35 3.82
C THR A 173 10.10 0.43 2.51
N GLY A 174 11.00 0.18 1.56
CA GLY A 174 10.96 0.61 0.15
C GLY A 174 10.57 -0.55 -0.78
N ARG A 175 10.22 -0.25 -2.03
CA ARG A 175 9.78 -1.24 -3.03
C ARG A 175 10.82 -1.52 -4.12
N ASN A 176 11.80 -0.65 -4.29
CA ASN A 176 12.86 -0.74 -5.30
C ASN A 176 12.35 -0.72 -6.75
N TYR A 177 11.13 -0.25 -6.99
CA TYR A 177 10.58 -0.03 -8.33
C TYR A 177 9.75 1.24 -8.41
N TRP A 178 9.66 1.81 -9.59
CA TRP A 178 8.83 2.97 -9.87
C TRP A 178 7.36 2.59 -9.90
N THR A 179 6.50 3.41 -9.29
CA THR A 179 5.05 3.35 -9.46
C THR A 179 4.55 4.71 -9.93
N PHE A 180 3.64 4.70 -10.91
CA PHE A 180 2.93 5.87 -11.39
C PHE A 180 1.46 5.69 -11.05
N GLU A 181 0.93 6.59 -10.23
CA GLU A 181 -0.42 6.50 -9.69
C GLU A 181 -1.26 7.71 -10.13
N PRO A 182 -1.99 7.67 -11.25
CA PRO A 182 -3.04 8.63 -11.52
C PRO A 182 -4.11 8.56 -10.43
N VAL A 183 -4.50 9.73 -9.93
CA VAL A 183 -5.45 9.89 -8.85
C VAL A 183 -6.63 10.77 -9.27
N ALA A 184 -7.81 10.45 -8.73
CA ALA A 184 -9.02 11.26 -8.85
C ALA A 184 -9.73 11.32 -7.49
N GLY A 185 -9.74 12.48 -6.86
CA GLY A 185 -10.48 12.75 -5.63
C GLY A 185 -11.83 13.39 -5.94
N LEU A 186 -12.88 12.90 -5.32
CA LEU A 186 -14.24 13.44 -5.42
C LEU A 186 -14.81 13.68 -4.03
N THR A 187 -15.45 14.83 -3.83
CA THR A 187 -16.20 15.14 -2.61
C THR A 187 -17.52 15.79 -2.97
N TYR A 188 -18.58 15.28 -2.39
CA TYR A 188 -19.89 15.93 -2.38
C TYR A 188 -20.28 16.25 -0.93
N LEU A 189 -20.49 17.53 -0.64
CA LEU A 189 -20.89 18.03 0.66
C LEU A 189 -22.33 18.60 0.58
N TRP A 190 -23.28 17.93 1.22
CA TRP A 190 -24.67 18.40 1.28
C TRP A 190 -24.84 19.60 2.21
N ASP A 191 -25.80 20.46 1.91
CA ASP A 191 -26.10 21.65 2.73
C ASP A 191 -26.49 21.31 4.18
N ASN A 192 -26.94 20.09 4.43
CA ASN A 192 -27.29 19.56 5.76
C ASN A 192 -26.11 18.95 6.53
N GLY A 193 -24.90 19.04 6.00
CA GLY A 193 -23.67 18.58 6.65
C GLY A 193 -23.22 17.14 6.32
N PHE A 194 -24.00 16.35 5.56
CA PHE A 194 -23.52 15.06 5.08
C PHE A 194 -22.41 15.23 4.04
N GLU A 195 -21.49 14.30 4.04
CA GLU A 195 -20.35 14.25 3.12
C GLU A 195 -20.21 12.85 2.53
N LEU A 196 -19.96 12.79 1.22
CA LEU A 196 -19.45 11.60 0.53
C LEU A 196 -18.17 11.98 -0.18
N SER A 197 -17.08 11.35 0.21
CA SER A 197 -15.76 11.54 -0.38
C SER A 197 -15.15 10.24 -0.83
N GLY A 198 -14.34 10.30 -1.90
CA GLY A 198 -13.55 9.17 -2.37
C GLY A 198 -12.32 9.64 -3.12
N LYS A 199 -11.18 8.95 -2.91
CA LYS A 199 -9.97 9.07 -3.72
C LYS A 199 -9.80 7.76 -4.47
N PHE A 200 -9.85 7.81 -5.79
CA PHE A 200 -9.69 6.71 -6.73
C PHE A 200 -8.27 6.74 -7.25
N MET A 201 -7.59 5.62 -7.24
CA MET A 201 -6.17 5.50 -7.55
C MET A 201 -5.92 4.24 -8.38
N TYR A 202 -4.93 4.30 -9.26
CA TYR A 202 -4.52 3.14 -10.04
C TYR A 202 -3.00 3.11 -10.18
N ASP A 203 -2.36 2.08 -9.62
CA ASP A 203 -0.91 1.91 -9.63
C ASP A 203 -0.43 1.21 -10.89
N PHE A 204 0.43 1.89 -11.63
CA PHE A 204 1.21 1.31 -12.72
C PHE A 204 2.60 0.95 -12.19
N ASN A 205 2.73 -0.27 -11.69
CA ASN A 205 3.98 -0.78 -11.12
C ASN A 205 4.96 -1.17 -12.22
N ARG A 206 6.23 -0.80 -12.05
CA ARG A 206 7.34 -1.26 -12.87
C ARG A 206 7.98 -2.51 -12.28
N GLU A 207 8.84 -3.14 -13.05
CA GLU A 207 9.63 -4.29 -12.60
C GLU A 207 10.69 -3.85 -11.59
N ASN A 208 10.86 -4.61 -10.52
CA ASN A 208 11.98 -4.48 -9.59
C ASN A 208 13.27 -4.93 -10.31
N PRO A 209 14.29 -4.06 -10.44
CA PRO A 209 15.48 -4.36 -11.23
C PRO A 209 16.35 -5.48 -10.63
N ASP A 210 16.25 -5.74 -9.31
CA ASP A 210 17.08 -6.72 -8.63
C ASP A 210 16.46 -8.12 -8.75
N THR A 211 15.19 -8.27 -8.41
CA THR A 211 14.47 -9.56 -8.38
C THR A 211 13.85 -9.94 -9.72
N LYS A 212 13.70 -9.00 -10.67
CA LYS A 212 12.91 -9.17 -11.91
C LYS A 212 11.45 -9.50 -11.64
N TYR A 213 10.97 -9.18 -10.45
CA TYR A 213 9.57 -9.30 -10.08
C TYR A 213 8.82 -8.04 -10.51
N ARG A 214 7.66 -8.20 -11.11
CA ARG A 214 6.73 -7.12 -11.43
C ARG A 214 5.42 -7.34 -10.68
N SER A 215 5.19 -6.55 -9.67
CA SER A 215 3.89 -6.49 -8.98
C SER A 215 2.78 -6.13 -9.96
N GLY A 216 1.64 -6.80 -9.88
CA GLY A 216 0.49 -6.50 -10.71
C GLY A 216 0.02 -5.07 -10.52
N GLN A 217 -0.74 -4.57 -11.50
CA GLN A 217 -1.35 -3.24 -11.43
C GLN A 217 -2.49 -3.25 -10.42
N GLU A 218 -2.66 -2.14 -9.69
CA GLU A 218 -3.55 -2.07 -8.52
C GLU A 218 -4.57 -0.96 -8.70
N PHE A 219 -5.85 -1.29 -8.46
CA PHE A 219 -6.92 -0.32 -8.33
C PHE A 219 -7.31 -0.22 -6.86
N HIS A 220 -7.33 0.97 -6.31
CA HIS A 220 -7.77 1.17 -4.94
C HIS A 220 -8.56 2.47 -4.77
N VAL A 221 -9.39 2.47 -3.75
CA VAL A 221 -10.27 3.59 -3.42
C VAL A 221 -10.29 3.75 -1.91
N ASP A 222 -9.95 4.95 -1.44
CA ASP A 222 -10.26 5.38 -0.08
C ASP A 222 -11.61 6.10 -0.09
N TYR A 223 -12.49 5.81 0.86
CA TYR A 223 -13.83 6.40 0.92
C TYR A 223 -14.21 6.88 2.31
N THR A 224 -15.09 7.88 2.33
CA THR A 224 -15.66 8.49 3.54
C THR A 224 -17.14 8.76 3.35
N LEU A 225 -17.95 8.29 4.30
CA LEU A 225 -19.32 8.75 4.52
C LEU A 225 -19.29 9.53 5.84
N GLY A 226 -19.38 10.85 5.76
CA GLY A 226 -19.18 11.78 6.87
C GLY A 226 -20.40 12.60 7.20
N TYR A 227 -20.36 13.20 8.38
CA TYR A 227 -21.30 14.21 8.84
C TYR A 227 -20.55 15.33 9.58
N HIS A 228 -20.64 16.55 9.08
CA HIS A 228 -20.10 17.75 9.71
C HIS A 228 -21.08 18.24 10.79
N VAL A 229 -20.75 17.94 12.04
CA VAL A 229 -21.56 18.30 13.21
C VAL A 229 -21.63 19.83 13.36
N ASP A 230 -20.49 20.46 13.15
CA ASP A 230 -20.31 21.92 13.09
C ASP A 230 -19.13 22.27 12.18
N GLN A 231 -18.65 23.53 12.24
CA GLN A 231 -17.53 24.02 11.43
C GLN A 231 -16.17 23.38 11.81
N ASN A 232 -16.09 22.75 12.98
CA ASN A 232 -14.85 22.23 13.54
C ASN A 232 -14.84 20.69 13.61
N LEU A 233 -15.97 20.06 13.86
CA LEU A 233 -16.08 18.62 14.11
C LEU A 233 -16.78 17.91 12.96
N ALA A 234 -16.13 16.93 12.37
CA ALA A 234 -16.72 15.94 11.48
C ALA A 234 -16.55 14.55 12.06
N VAL A 235 -17.56 13.69 11.89
CA VAL A 235 -17.55 12.29 12.29
C VAL A 235 -18.06 11.43 11.13
N GLY A 236 -17.67 10.17 11.07
CA GLY A 236 -18.13 9.32 9.98
C GLY A 236 -17.58 7.90 10.02
N VAL A 237 -17.85 7.21 8.93
CA VAL A 237 -17.29 5.90 8.61
C VAL A 237 -16.47 6.06 7.34
N GLY A 238 -15.26 5.51 7.34
CA GLY A 238 -14.39 5.48 6.18
C GLY A 238 -13.70 4.14 6.06
N GLY A 239 -13.02 3.95 4.96
CA GLY A 239 -12.31 2.72 4.70
C GLY A 239 -11.68 2.75 3.32
N TYR A 240 -11.35 1.56 2.83
CA TYR A 240 -10.77 1.38 1.52
C TYR A 240 -11.20 0.07 0.86
N CYS A 241 -11.11 0.06 -0.46
CA CYS A 241 -11.18 -1.13 -1.28
C CYS A 241 -9.91 -1.19 -2.12
N TYR A 242 -9.21 -2.31 -2.06
CA TYR A 242 -8.02 -2.58 -2.85
C TYR A 242 -8.26 -3.80 -3.73
N TYR A 243 -7.83 -3.73 -4.97
CA TYR A 243 -7.98 -4.79 -5.95
C TYR A 243 -6.82 -4.80 -6.94
N GLN A 244 -6.01 -5.84 -6.93
CA GLN A 244 -4.98 -6.05 -7.94
C GLN A 244 -5.63 -6.57 -9.24
N THR A 245 -5.45 -5.84 -10.33
CA THR A 245 -6.17 -6.07 -11.59
C THR A 245 -5.41 -6.99 -12.55
N THR A 246 -4.08 -6.97 -12.51
CA THR A 246 -3.22 -7.84 -13.33
C THR A 246 -2.43 -8.82 -12.48
N ASN A 247 -1.85 -9.83 -13.11
CA ASN A 247 -1.03 -10.83 -12.42
C ASN A 247 0.29 -10.22 -11.96
N ASP A 248 0.85 -10.79 -10.90
CA ASP A 248 2.27 -10.68 -10.62
C ASP A 248 3.06 -11.51 -11.64
N GLU A 249 4.23 -11.02 -12.02
CA GLU A 249 5.13 -11.66 -12.97
C GLU A 249 6.56 -11.74 -12.41
N LEU A 250 7.23 -12.84 -12.67
CA LEU A 250 8.65 -13.06 -12.40
C LEU A 250 9.35 -13.38 -13.72
N ASN A 251 10.34 -12.57 -14.12
CA ASN A 251 10.99 -12.67 -15.43
C ASN A 251 10.01 -12.64 -16.62
N GLY A 252 8.87 -11.96 -16.48
CA GLY A 252 7.81 -11.86 -17.49
C GLY A 252 6.79 -13.00 -17.48
N ASP A 253 7.00 -14.03 -16.68
CA ASP A 253 6.07 -15.16 -16.53
C ASP A 253 5.14 -14.94 -15.32
N LYS A 254 3.88 -15.33 -15.47
CA LYS A 254 2.89 -15.24 -14.39
C LYS A 254 3.32 -16.09 -13.18
N VAL A 255 3.31 -15.49 -11.99
CA VAL A 255 3.63 -16.15 -10.74
C VAL A 255 2.44 -16.97 -10.24
N GLY A 256 2.69 -18.22 -9.80
CA GLY A 256 1.65 -19.10 -9.28
C GLY A 256 0.54 -19.44 -10.27
N THR A 257 -0.55 -20.00 -9.78
CA THR A 257 -1.69 -20.42 -10.62
C THR A 257 -2.65 -19.28 -10.90
N ASP A 258 -2.81 -18.34 -9.96
CA ASP A 258 -3.76 -17.22 -9.98
C ASP A 258 -3.11 -15.84 -10.22
N GLY A 259 -1.76 -15.80 -10.32
CA GLY A 259 -0.99 -14.56 -10.47
C GLY A 259 -0.95 -13.74 -9.19
N PHE A 260 -1.16 -14.35 -8.04
CA PHE A 260 -1.19 -13.78 -6.69
C PHE A 260 -1.99 -12.47 -6.55
N LYS A 261 -3.09 -12.33 -7.28
CA LYS A 261 -3.92 -11.12 -7.25
C LYS A 261 -4.44 -10.84 -5.85
N GLY A 262 -4.00 -9.70 -5.30
CA GLY A 262 -4.41 -9.22 -4.00
C GLY A 262 -5.80 -8.57 -4.02
N ARG A 263 -6.55 -8.75 -2.92
CA ARG A 263 -7.80 -8.04 -2.65
C ARG A 263 -7.94 -7.82 -1.16
N VAL A 264 -8.45 -6.66 -0.76
CA VAL A 264 -8.85 -6.40 0.62
C VAL A 264 -9.84 -5.24 0.66
N MET A 265 -10.76 -5.28 1.61
CA MET A 265 -11.65 -4.19 1.96
C MET A 265 -11.50 -3.85 3.43
N ALA A 266 -11.73 -2.59 3.79
CA ALA A 266 -11.74 -2.16 5.18
C ALA A 266 -12.80 -1.10 5.42
N ALA A 267 -13.31 -1.07 6.65
CA ALA A 267 -14.25 -0.05 7.11
C ALA A 267 -14.05 0.21 8.61
N GLY A 268 -14.36 1.42 9.04
CA GLY A 268 -14.34 1.76 10.46
C GLY A 268 -14.66 3.23 10.75
N PRO A 269 -14.79 3.59 12.03
CA PRO A 269 -15.11 4.94 12.45
C PRO A 269 -13.95 5.89 12.23
N GLN A 270 -14.28 7.14 11.98
CA GLN A 270 -13.33 8.24 11.89
C GLN A 270 -13.92 9.54 12.42
N ALA A 271 -13.04 10.42 12.90
CA ALA A 271 -13.41 11.75 13.37
C ALA A 271 -12.30 12.74 13.00
N ALA A 272 -12.69 13.94 12.61
CA ALA A 272 -11.78 15.06 12.35
C ALA A 272 -12.18 16.27 13.16
N TYR A 273 -11.18 16.94 13.73
CA TYR A 273 -11.38 18.18 14.50
C TYR A 273 -10.45 19.27 14.00
N ARG A 274 -11.02 20.43 13.71
CA ARG A 274 -10.28 21.63 13.29
C ARG A 274 -10.18 22.62 14.43
N TYR A 275 -8.99 23.15 14.63
CA TYR A 275 -8.73 24.21 15.58
C TYR A 275 -7.80 25.27 14.96
N LYS A 276 -8.35 26.46 14.68
CA LYS A 276 -7.61 27.53 13.98
C LYS A 276 -7.06 27.04 12.63
N ASN A 277 -5.75 27.10 12.46
CA ASN A 277 -5.01 26.63 11.28
C ASN A 277 -4.53 25.17 11.37
N MET A 278 -5.02 24.41 12.35
CA MET A 278 -4.71 22.99 12.58
C MET A 278 -5.92 22.11 12.33
N SER A 279 -5.68 20.91 11.87
CA SER A 279 -6.69 19.85 11.81
C SER A 279 -6.10 18.54 12.30
N PHE A 280 -6.89 17.77 13.01
CA PHE A 280 -6.54 16.46 13.56
C PHE A 280 -7.58 15.45 13.07
N THR A 281 -7.14 14.30 12.57
CA THR A 281 -8.04 13.19 12.22
C THR A 281 -7.57 11.93 12.92
N LEU A 282 -8.51 11.14 13.43
CA LEU A 282 -8.29 9.80 13.96
C LEU A 282 -9.20 8.83 13.25
N LYS A 283 -8.68 7.66 12.89
CA LYS A 283 -9.40 6.59 12.21
C LYS A 283 -8.97 5.23 12.73
N TRP A 284 -9.91 4.30 12.77
CA TRP A 284 -9.66 2.88 12.86
C TRP A 284 -10.41 2.19 11.73
N GLN A 285 -9.73 1.30 11.02
CA GLN A 285 -10.29 0.57 9.88
C GLN A 285 -9.97 -0.91 10.07
N LYS A 286 -11.01 -1.75 10.12
CA LYS A 286 -10.87 -3.20 10.21
C LYS A 286 -10.96 -3.80 8.82
N GLU A 287 -9.98 -4.63 8.47
CA GLU A 287 -9.96 -5.33 7.19
C GLU A 287 -10.85 -6.58 7.19
N PHE A 288 -11.41 -6.86 6.03
CA PHE A 288 -12.19 -8.06 5.70
C PHE A 288 -12.04 -8.39 4.22
N GLU A 289 -12.48 -9.59 3.81
CA GLU A 289 -12.39 -10.05 2.41
C GLU A 289 -10.96 -10.03 1.83
N ALA A 290 -9.93 -10.22 2.68
CA ALA A 290 -8.57 -10.28 2.20
C ALA A 290 -8.29 -11.57 1.42
N ARG A 291 -7.55 -11.44 0.31
CA ARG A 291 -7.03 -12.53 -0.51
C ARG A 291 -5.61 -12.21 -0.94
N ASN A 292 -4.73 -13.21 -0.86
CA ASN A 292 -3.30 -13.10 -1.15
C ASN A 292 -2.62 -11.94 -0.39
N ARG A 293 -3.14 -11.54 0.77
CA ARG A 293 -2.67 -10.41 1.57
C ARG A 293 -2.82 -10.66 3.07
N PRO A 294 -2.07 -9.94 3.93
CA PRO A 294 -2.41 -9.82 5.33
C PRO A 294 -3.83 -9.30 5.53
N GLN A 295 -4.46 -9.68 6.64
CA GLN A 295 -5.75 -9.15 7.08
C GLN A 295 -5.67 -8.71 8.52
N GLY A 296 -5.90 -7.44 8.77
CA GLY A 296 -5.66 -6.84 10.08
C GLY A 296 -6.49 -5.63 10.42
N ASN A 297 -5.90 -4.77 11.22
CA ASN A 297 -6.45 -3.49 11.64
C ASN A 297 -5.49 -2.37 11.29
N ASN A 298 -6.05 -1.24 10.88
CA ASN A 298 -5.33 -0.07 10.45
C ASN A 298 -5.76 1.13 11.29
N PHE A 299 -4.84 1.73 12.02
CA PHE A 299 -5.07 2.89 12.88
C PHE A 299 -4.31 4.07 12.32
N TRP A 300 -5.01 5.21 12.17
CA TRP A 300 -4.45 6.43 11.64
C TRP A 300 -4.63 7.61 12.57
N GLY A 301 -3.57 8.37 12.73
CA GLY A 301 -3.59 9.75 13.20
C GLY A 301 -3.10 10.67 12.08
N LYS A 302 -3.80 11.75 11.77
CA LYS A 302 -3.35 12.77 10.85
C LYS A 302 -3.40 14.14 11.52
N PHE A 303 -2.30 14.87 11.41
CA PHE A 303 -2.19 16.27 11.78
C PHE A 303 -1.95 17.11 10.52
N MET A 304 -2.64 18.22 10.37
CA MET A 304 -2.40 19.20 9.32
C MET A 304 -2.23 20.59 9.94
N TYR A 305 -1.26 21.33 9.43
CA TYR A 305 -0.98 22.71 9.80
C TYR A 305 -0.89 23.58 8.56
N ALA A 306 -1.68 24.67 8.50
CA ALA A 306 -1.57 25.70 7.48
C ALA A 306 -0.49 26.71 7.90
N LEU A 307 0.58 26.82 7.09
CA LEU A 307 1.75 27.69 7.32
C LEU A 307 1.45 29.16 7.00
#